data_24a1f0436d7b256e0a23c1d166d9ce61
#
_entry.id   24a1f0436d7b256e0a23c1d166d9ce61
#
_cell.length_a   1.000
_cell.length_b   1.000
_cell.length_c   1.000
_cell.angle_alpha   90.00
_cell.angle_beta   90.00
_cell.angle_gamma   90.00
#
_symmetry.space_group_name_H-M   'P 1'
#
loop_
_entity.id
_entity.type
_entity.pdbx_description
1 polymer ?
#
loop_
_entity_poly.entity_id
_entity_poly.type
_entity_poly.pdbx_seq_one_letter_code
_entity_poly.pdbx_strand_id
1 'polypeptide(L)'
;MIALHLDLRAKPAAGPALEKTFREVFRPAVSAQQGFVDTALLRPSSEKDAYRLVIAFETEASRLKWVGTDLHQQVWPQIEAHCAGYEAKGFEVV
;
A
#
# COMPACT_ATOMS: atom_id res chain seq x y z
N MET A 1 -7.96 14.86 -5.44
CA MET A 1 -7.02 13.89 -4.83
C MET A 1 -7.71 12.54 -4.71
N ILE A 2 -7.02 11.49 -5.09
CA ILE A 2 -7.51 10.12 -5.00
C ILE A 2 -6.80 9.40 -3.85
N ALA A 3 -7.54 8.63 -3.07
CA ALA A 3 -6.98 7.77 -2.03
C ALA A 3 -7.36 6.31 -2.32
N LEU A 4 -6.38 5.43 -2.32
CA LEU A 4 -6.60 4.00 -2.47
C LEU A 4 -6.44 3.34 -1.10
N HIS A 5 -7.44 2.57 -0.71
CA HIS A 5 -7.42 1.78 0.52
C HIS A 5 -7.34 0.31 0.15
N LEU A 6 -6.31 -0.37 0.65
CA LEU A 6 -6.17 -1.80 0.47
C LEU A 6 -6.30 -2.47 1.83
N ASP A 7 -7.32 -3.30 1.97
CA ASP A 7 -7.47 -4.14 3.15
C ASP A 7 -6.62 -5.38 2.95
N LEU A 8 -5.54 -5.50 3.73
CA LEU A 8 -4.56 -6.57 3.61
C LEU A 8 -4.76 -7.57 4.75
N ARG A 9 -4.96 -8.82 4.40
CA ARG A 9 -4.97 -9.89 5.40
C ARG A 9 -3.57 -10.49 5.47
N ALA A 10 -2.83 -10.18 6.53
CA ALA A 10 -1.50 -10.74 6.72
C ALA A 10 -1.58 -12.24 6.99
N LYS A 11 -0.62 -12.99 6.46
CA LYS A 11 -0.46 -14.40 6.82
C LYS A 11 -0.15 -14.51 8.32
N PRO A 12 -0.48 -15.64 8.98
CA PRO A 12 -0.16 -15.83 10.40
C PRO A 12 1.30 -15.50 10.68
N ALA A 13 1.53 -14.68 11.72
CA ALA A 13 2.85 -14.23 12.16
C ALA A 13 3.63 -13.37 11.15
N ALA A 14 3.04 -12.99 10.02
CA ALA A 14 3.70 -12.18 8.99
C ALA A 14 3.57 -10.67 9.22
N GLY A 15 2.77 -10.23 10.19
CA GLY A 15 2.57 -8.80 10.45
C GLY A 15 3.86 -8.00 10.60
N PRO A 16 4.81 -8.40 11.46
CA PRO A 16 6.08 -7.68 11.60
C PRO A 16 6.89 -7.59 10.31
N ALA A 17 6.90 -8.65 9.50
CA ALA A 17 7.60 -8.66 8.21
C ALA A 17 6.90 -7.75 7.20
N LEU A 18 5.57 -7.74 7.19
CA LEU A 18 4.79 -6.81 6.36
C LEU A 18 5.11 -5.36 6.70
N GLU A 19 5.15 -5.03 7.99
CA GLU A 19 5.47 -3.68 8.46
C GLU A 19 6.88 -3.27 8.04
N LYS A 20 7.84 -4.17 8.16
CA LYS A 20 9.22 -3.91 7.75
C LYS A 20 9.32 -3.66 6.25
N THR A 21 8.69 -4.50 5.44
CA THR A 21 8.67 -4.34 3.98
C THR A 21 8.02 -3.02 3.58
N PHE A 22 6.95 -2.64 4.25
CA PHE A 22 6.32 -1.34 3.99
C PHE A 22 7.31 -0.20 4.26
N ARG A 23 7.95 -0.18 5.43
CA ARG A 23 8.85 0.91 5.80
C ARG A 23 10.11 0.98 4.94
N GLU A 24 10.70 -0.17 4.61
CA GLU A 24 12.02 -0.21 3.98
C GLU A 24 11.97 -0.29 2.45
N VAL A 25 10.88 -0.80 1.89
CA VAL A 25 10.77 -1.04 0.45
C VAL A 25 9.65 -0.23 -0.18
N PHE A 26 8.42 -0.39 0.29
CA PHE A 26 7.26 0.20 -0.38
C PHE A 26 7.18 1.72 -0.22
N ARG A 27 7.27 2.20 1.03
CA ARG A 27 7.18 3.64 1.30
C ARG A 27 8.22 4.46 0.54
N PRO A 28 9.51 4.08 0.55
CA PRO A 28 10.51 4.85 -0.22
C PRO A 28 10.21 4.87 -1.72
N ALA A 29 9.76 3.75 -2.27
CA ALA A 29 9.49 3.63 -3.70
C ALA A 29 8.31 4.51 -4.15
N VAL A 30 7.17 4.40 -3.46
CA VAL A 30 5.96 5.17 -3.83
C VAL A 30 6.12 6.65 -3.54
N SER A 31 6.83 7.00 -2.46
CA SER A 31 7.02 8.40 -2.05
C SER A 31 7.84 9.21 -3.04
N ALA A 32 8.63 8.56 -3.88
CA ALA A 32 9.46 9.22 -4.89
C ALA A 32 8.67 9.53 -6.18
N GLN A 33 7.41 9.08 -6.28
CA GLN A 33 6.64 9.23 -7.52
C GLN A 33 6.03 10.61 -7.65
N GLN A 34 5.94 11.08 -8.90
CA GLN A 34 5.27 12.35 -9.20
C GLN A 34 3.79 12.27 -8.82
N GLY A 35 3.30 13.31 -8.15
CA GLY A 35 1.90 13.37 -7.71
C GLY A 35 1.61 12.61 -6.44
N PHE A 36 2.61 12.00 -5.83
CA PHE A 36 2.44 11.33 -4.54
C PHE A 36 2.08 12.35 -3.44
N VAL A 37 1.12 11.99 -2.59
CA VAL A 37 0.71 12.82 -1.45
C VAL A 37 1.08 12.17 -0.14
N ASP A 38 0.64 10.94 0.10
CA ASP A 38 0.88 10.28 1.38
C ASP A 38 0.66 8.77 1.27
N THR A 39 1.28 8.03 2.20
CA THR A 39 1.02 6.61 2.38
C THR A 39 1.17 6.23 3.85
N ALA A 40 0.36 5.27 4.28
CA ALA A 40 0.42 4.76 5.64
C ALA A 40 0.01 3.29 5.64
N LEU A 41 0.64 2.52 6.51
CA LEU A 41 0.18 1.16 6.82
C LEU A 41 -0.42 1.21 8.21
N LEU A 42 -1.72 0.88 8.31
CA LEU A 42 -2.46 0.91 9.56
C LEU A 42 -2.48 -0.50 10.15
N ARG A 43 -1.89 -0.61 11.36
CA ARG A 43 -1.92 -1.86 12.11
C ARG A 43 -3.28 -1.97 12.82
N PRO A 44 -3.93 -3.12 12.76
CA PRO A 44 -5.20 -3.28 13.49
C PRO A 44 -4.99 -3.16 14.99
N SER A 45 -5.89 -2.45 15.65
CA SER A 45 -5.83 -2.27 17.11
C SER A 45 -6.49 -3.43 17.87
N SER A 46 -7.43 -4.12 17.24
CA SER A 46 -8.19 -5.19 17.90
C SER A 46 -8.28 -6.47 17.07
N GLU A 47 -8.42 -6.36 15.74
CA GLU A 47 -8.55 -7.50 14.85
C GLU A 47 -7.19 -7.89 14.29
N LYS A 48 -6.68 -9.04 14.70
CA LYS A 48 -5.37 -9.53 14.31
C LYS A 48 -5.26 -9.70 12.78
N ASP A 49 -4.11 -9.30 12.22
CA ASP A 49 -3.73 -9.48 10.81
C ASP A 49 -4.57 -8.71 9.79
N ALA A 50 -5.51 -7.90 10.21
CA ALA A 50 -6.37 -7.10 9.33
C ALA A 50 -5.78 -5.70 9.13
N TYR A 51 -4.72 -5.58 8.36
CA TYR A 51 -4.04 -4.32 8.07
C TYR A 51 -4.79 -3.51 7.01
N ARG A 52 -4.55 -2.20 7.00
CA ARG A 52 -4.99 -1.34 5.90
C ARG A 52 -3.83 -0.52 5.38
N LEU A 53 -3.59 -0.61 4.08
CA LEU A 53 -2.61 0.23 3.38
C LEU A 53 -3.36 1.36 2.70
N VAL A 54 -2.94 2.60 2.99
CA VAL A 54 -3.53 3.79 2.38
C VAL A 54 -2.47 4.45 1.50
N ILE A 55 -2.86 4.81 0.27
CA ILE A 55 -1.98 5.50 -0.67
C ILE A 55 -2.78 6.64 -1.28
N ALA A 56 -2.24 7.85 -1.24
CA ALA A 56 -2.91 9.02 -1.83
C ALA A 56 -2.03 9.65 -2.90
N PHE A 57 -2.66 10.02 -4.02
CA PHE A 57 -2.05 10.75 -5.13
C PHE A 57 -2.89 11.98 -5.46
N GLU A 58 -2.27 13.01 -6.01
CA GLU A 58 -2.99 14.23 -6.43
C GLU A 58 -4.06 13.91 -7.47
N THR A 59 -3.76 13.00 -8.41
CA THR A 59 -4.67 12.62 -9.51
C THR A 59 -4.67 11.13 -9.73
N GLU A 60 -5.76 10.62 -10.30
CA GLU A 60 -5.86 9.23 -10.76
C GLU A 60 -4.80 8.93 -11.83
N ALA A 61 -4.54 9.89 -12.72
CA ALA A 61 -3.53 9.72 -13.77
C ALA A 61 -2.14 9.46 -13.18
N SER A 62 -1.76 10.19 -12.13
CA SER A 62 -0.48 9.97 -11.45
C SER A 62 -0.43 8.61 -10.77
N ARG A 63 -1.53 8.18 -10.14
CA ARG A 63 -1.62 6.86 -9.54
C ARG A 63 -1.45 5.74 -10.56
N LEU A 64 -2.14 5.85 -11.69
CA LEU A 64 -2.04 4.86 -12.77
C LEU A 64 -0.63 4.81 -13.36
N LYS A 65 0.03 5.96 -13.46
CA LYS A 65 1.41 6.02 -13.93
C LYS A 65 2.34 5.24 -12.99
N TRP A 66 2.17 5.40 -11.68
CA TRP A 66 2.90 4.63 -10.66
C TRP A 66 2.69 3.13 -10.84
N VAL A 67 1.43 2.70 -10.98
CA VAL A 67 1.09 1.29 -11.16
C VAL A 67 1.75 0.69 -12.40
N GLY A 68 1.94 1.49 -13.45
CA GLY A 68 2.57 1.04 -14.70
C GLY A 68 4.10 1.02 -14.67
N THR A 69 4.75 1.44 -13.58
CA THR A 69 6.22 1.45 -13.53
C THR A 69 6.80 0.07 -13.24
N ASP A 70 8.03 -0.15 -13.71
CA ASP A 70 8.78 -1.36 -13.35
C ASP A 70 9.01 -1.45 -11.84
N LEU A 71 9.21 -0.31 -11.19
CA LEU A 71 9.43 -0.26 -9.75
C LEU A 71 8.21 -0.78 -8.98
N HIS A 72 7.00 -0.42 -9.40
CA HIS A 72 5.77 -0.96 -8.79
C HIS A 72 5.74 -2.48 -8.92
N GLN A 73 6.09 -3.01 -10.11
CA GLN A 73 6.11 -4.45 -10.36
C GLN A 73 7.15 -5.18 -9.51
N GLN A 74 8.15 -4.48 -9.00
CA GLN A 74 9.15 -5.05 -8.11
C GLN A 74 8.75 -4.98 -6.63
N VAL A 75 8.13 -3.88 -6.21
CA VAL A 75 7.86 -3.66 -4.77
C VAL A 75 6.51 -4.18 -4.31
N TRP A 76 5.47 -4.11 -5.15
CA TRP A 76 4.15 -4.60 -4.77
C TRP A 76 4.14 -6.11 -4.44
N PRO A 77 4.77 -6.98 -5.25
CA PRO A 77 4.83 -8.41 -4.91
C PRO A 77 5.48 -8.70 -3.55
N GLN A 78 6.37 -7.83 -3.08
CA GLN A 78 6.99 -8.02 -1.77
C GLN A 78 5.99 -7.75 -0.64
N ILE A 79 5.08 -6.81 -0.81
CA ILE A 79 3.95 -6.59 0.11
C ILE A 79 3.01 -7.79 0.05
N GLU A 80 2.62 -8.17 -1.15
CA GLU A 80 1.66 -9.23 -1.41
C GLU A 80 2.12 -10.58 -0.86
N ALA A 81 3.42 -10.83 -0.89
CA ALA A 81 4.00 -12.08 -0.38
C ALA A 81 3.71 -12.32 1.12
N HIS A 82 3.47 -11.26 1.88
CA HIS A 82 3.13 -11.36 3.30
C HIS A 82 1.63 -11.48 3.55
N CYS A 83 0.81 -11.46 2.51
CA CYS A 83 -0.63 -11.41 2.62
C CYS A 83 -1.29 -12.70 2.12
N ALA A 84 -2.31 -13.16 2.85
CA ALA A 84 -3.16 -14.26 2.41
C ALA A 84 -4.19 -13.79 1.37
N GLY A 85 -4.48 -12.49 1.34
CA GLY A 85 -5.38 -11.89 0.38
C GLY A 85 -5.50 -10.39 0.63
N TYR A 86 -6.11 -9.67 -0.33
CA TYR A 86 -6.35 -8.25 -0.17
C TYR A 86 -7.54 -7.80 -1.03
N GLU A 87 -8.10 -6.66 -0.66
CA GLU A 87 -9.14 -5.99 -1.43
C GLU A 87 -8.76 -4.51 -1.55
N ALA A 88 -8.94 -3.95 -2.74
CA ALA A 88 -8.62 -2.55 -3.00
C ALA A 88 -9.88 -1.76 -3.29
N LYS A 89 -9.96 -0.52 -2.75
CA LYS A 89 -11.07 0.39 -3.00
C LYS A 89 -10.53 1.81 -3.15
N GLY A 90 -10.95 2.49 -4.23
CA GLY A 90 -10.58 3.87 -4.48
C GLY A 90 -11.61 4.84 -3.91
N PHE A 91 -11.12 6.00 -3.45
CA PHE A 91 -11.94 7.07 -2.90
C PHE A 91 -11.50 8.41 -3.46
N GLU A 92 -12.48 9.28 -3.73
CA GLU A 92 -12.21 10.70 -3.95
C GLU A 92 -12.10 11.38 -2.59
N VAL A 93 -11.08 12.22 -2.41
CA VAL A 93 -10.95 13.01 -1.18
C VAL A 93 -11.66 14.34 -1.40
N VAL A 94 -12.68 14.59 -0.59
CA VAL A 94 -13.49 15.83 -0.70
C VAL A 94 -12.98 16.94 0.20
#